data_ad240b25ba009091a56535235567598b
#
_entry.id   ad240b25ba009091a56535235567598b
#
_cell.length_a   1.000
_cell.length_b   1.000
_cell.length_c   1.000
_cell.angle_alpha   90.00
_cell.angle_beta   90.00
_cell.angle_gamma   90.00
#
_symmetry.space_group_name_H-M   'P 1'
#
loop_
_entity.id
_entity.type
_entity.pdbx_description
1 polymer ?
#
loop_
_entity_poly.entity_id
_entity_poly.type
_entity_poly.pdbx_seq_one_letter_code
_entity_poly.pdbx_strand_id
1 'polypeptide(L)'
;MALIRILNRVVTIPALLVKALRDYMEQWDGLEQNDRIFPYTKNIVNHVMARACEAVGVKKIRVHDIRHSHASMLVELGFSPLLIAERLGHERVQTTMETYSHLYPNKQAEVAMQLDGLAAKD
;
A
#
# COMPACT_ATOMS: atom_id res chain seq x y z
N MET A 1 13.29 -3.87 9.95
CA MET A 1 12.62 -2.96 8.99
C MET A 1 13.67 -2.23 8.16
N ALA A 2 13.38 -1.96 6.93
CA ALA A 2 14.24 -1.15 6.06
C ALA A 2 13.44 -0.02 5.41
N LEU A 3 14.15 0.99 4.93
CA LEU A 3 13.58 2.13 4.23
C LEU A 3 13.85 1.99 2.74
N ILE A 4 12.83 2.18 1.93
CA ILE A 4 12.97 2.28 0.47
C ILE A 4 12.61 3.71 0.06
N ARG A 5 13.49 4.30 -0.74
CA ARG A 5 13.21 5.58 -1.38
C ARG A 5 12.43 5.35 -2.67
N ILE A 6 11.23 5.90 -2.73
CA ILE A 6 10.37 5.84 -3.91
C ILE A 6 10.15 7.26 -4.41
N LEU A 7 10.76 7.59 -5.55
CA LEU A 7 10.79 8.97 -6.03
C LEU A 7 11.35 9.91 -4.95
N ASN A 8 10.56 10.85 -4.47
CA ASN A 8 10.96 11.83 -3.46
C ASN A 8 10.48 11.49 -2.04
N ARG A 9 10.07 10.25 -1.79
CA ARG A 9 9.60 9.81 -0.48
C ARG A 9 10.29 8.55 -0.03
N VAL A 10 10.28 8.33 1.28
CA VAL A 10 10.80 7.13 1.93
C VAL A 10 9.62 6.36 2.52
N VAL A 11 9.58 5.06 2.28
CA VAL A 11 8.56 4.16 2.81
C VAL A 11 9.23 3.06 3.62
N THR A 12 8.78 2.86 4.85
CA THR A 12 9.21 1.73 5.68
C THR A 12 8.57 0.44 5.18
N ILE A 13 9.37 -0.59 5.00
CA ILE A 13 8.93 -1.90 4.53
C ILE A 13 9.15 -3.00 5.56
N PRO A 14 8.29 -4.04 5.59
CA PRO A 14 8.44 -5.15 6.52
C PRO A 14 9.67 -6.01 6.22
N ALA A 15 10.19 -6.68 7.24
CA ALA A 15 11.38 -7.53 7.15
C ALA A 15 11.26 -8.63 6.07
N LEU A 16 10.07 -9.20 5.91
CA LEU A 16 9.79 -10.19 4.87
C LEU A 16 10.09 -9.63 3.46
N LEU A 17 9.65 -8.39 3.19
CA LEU A 17 9.89 -7.75 1.90
C LEU A 17 11.35 -7.36 1.73
N VAL A 18 12.05 -6.97 2.81
CA VAL A 18 13.50 -6.70 2.79
C VAL A 18 14.25 -7.93 2.33
N LYS A 19 13.93 -9.10 2.91
CA LYS A 19 14.56 -10.37 2.53
C LYS A 19 14.31 -10.70 1.06
N ALA A 20 13.06 -10.64 0.61
CA ALA A 20 12.70 -10.94 -0.77
C ALA A 20 13.39 -10.01 -1.78
N LEU A 21 13.54 -8.73 -1.46
CA LEU A 21 14.25 -7.76 -2.30
C LEU A 21 15.74 -8.04 -2.34
N ARG A 22 16.36 -8.40 -1.23
CA ARG A 22 17.78 -8.80 -1.20
C ARG A 22 18.04 -10.03 -2.05
N ASP A 23 17.25 -11.08 -1.85
CA ASP A 23 17.34 -12.33 -2.63
C ASP A 23 17.16 -12.06 -4.14
N TYR A 24 16.31 -11.12 -4.51
CA TYR A 24 16.12 -10.68 -5.89
C TYR A 24 17.33 -9.91 -6.42
N MET A 25 17.86 -8.95 -5.65
CA MET A 25 18.98 -8.11 -6.05
C MET A 25 20.27 -8.92 -6.22
N GLU A 26 20.47 -9.96 -5.42
CA GLU A 26 21.65 -10.86 -5.52
C GLU A 26 21.70 -11.62 -6.85
N GLN A 27 20.59 -11.71 -7.58
CA GLN A 27 20.57 -12.32 -8.92
C GLN A 27 21.11 -11.40 -10.02
N TRP A 28 21.38 -10.13 -9.70
CA TRP A 28 21.85 -9.13 -10.64
C TRP A 28 23.30 -8.77 -10.34
N ASP A 29 24.19 -9.05 -11.28
CA ASP A 29 25.59 -8.64 -11.16
C ASP A 29 25.73 -7.14 -11.41
N GLY A 30 26.48 -6.45 -10.54
CA GLY A 30 26.89 -5.07 -10.76
C GLY A 30 25.82 -4.00 -10.47
N LEU A 31 24.80 -4.30 -9.67
CA LEU A 31 23.85 -3.26 -9.20
C LEU A 31 24.58 -2.20 -8.36
N GLU A 32 24.48 -0.94 -8.78
CA GLU A 32 24.99 0.21 -8.05
C GLU A 32 23.88 0.84 -7.18
N GLN A 33 24.29 1.68 -6.23
CA GLN A 33 23.39 2.29 -5.24
C GLN A 33 22.24 3.11 -5.85
N ASN A 34 22.42 3.67 -7.03
CA ASN A 34 21.45 4.51 -7.72
C ASN A 34 20.69 3.78 -8.84
N ASP A 35 20.94 2.50 -9.03
CA ASP A 35 20.25 1.73 -10.04
C ASP A 35 18.80 1.45 -9.67
N ARG A 36 17.96 1.34 -10.68
CA ARG A 36 16.58 0.91 -10.49
C ARG A 36 16.56 -0.59 -10.23
N ILE A 37 15.97 -0.98 -9.10
CA ILE A 37 15.75 -2.41 -8.77
C ILE A 37 14.85 -3.08 -9.81
N PHE A 38 13.84 -2.35 -10.30
CA PHE A 38 12.89 -2.84 -11.31
C PHE A 38 12.95 -1.94 -12.56
N PRO A 39 13.78 -2.29 -13.56
CA PRO A 39 13.95 -1.48 -14.77
C PRO A 39 12.83 -1.67 -15.80
N TYR A 40 11.65 -2.09 -15.36
CA TYR A 40 10.51 -2.38 -16.23
C TYR A 40 9.55 -1.20 -16.33
N THR A 41 8.94 -1.04 -17.51
CA THR A 41 7.86 -0.07 -17.70
C THR A 41 6.54 -0.61 -17.16
N LYS A 42 5.63 0.29 -16.79
CA LYS A 42 4.27 -0.07 -16.34
C LYS A 42 3.53 -0.92 -17.38
N ASN A 43 3.73 -0.63 -18.66
CA ASN A 43 3.07 -1.36 -19.75
C ASN A 43 3.55 -2.81 -19.83
N ILE A 44 4.85 -3.05 -19.69
CA ILE A 44 5.42 -4.40 -19.67
C ILE A 44 4.83 -5.21 -18.51
N VAL A 45 4.83 -4.65 -17.30
CA VAL A 45 4.30 -5.33 -16.11
C VAL A 45 2.80 -5.63 -16.26
N ASN A 46 2.00 -4.67 -16.73
CA ASN A 46 0.57 -4.90 -16.99
C ASN A 46 0.33 -5.97 -18.03
N HIS A 47 1.14 -6.02 -19.08
CA HIS A 47 1.04 -7.06 -20.13
C HIS A 47 1.34 -8.46 -19.58
N VAL A 48 2.42 -8.59 -18.80
CA VAL A 48 2.79 -9.86 -18.16
C VAL A 48 1.70 -10.31 -17.17
N MET A 49 1.17 -9.40 -16.36
CA MET A 49 0.06 -9.69 -15.44
C MET A 49 -1.20 -10.15 -16.18
N ALA A 50 -1.56 -9.48 -17.27
CA ALA A 50 -2.72 -9.87 -18.07
C ALA A 50 -2.59 -11.28 -18.62
N ARG A 51 -1.44 -11.64 -19.16
CA ARG A 51 -1.15 -12.99 -19.66
C ARG A 51 -1.17 -14.04 -18.55
N ALA A 52 -0.61 -13.72 -17.37
CA ALA A 52 -0.63 -14.62 -16.23
C ALA A 52 -2.06 -14.88 -15.74
N CYS A 53 -2.88 -13.84 -15.63
CA CYS A 53 -4.29 -13.98 -15.26
C CYS A 53 -5.07 -14.86 -16.25
N GLU A 54 -4.85 -14.66 -17.53
CA GLU A 54 -5.48 -15.46 -18.59
C GLU A 54 -5.06 -16.93 -18.51
N ALA A 55 -3.76 -17.20 -18.31
CA ALA A 55 -3.21 -18.56 -18.24
C ALA A 55 -3.78 -19.38 -17.07
N VAL A 56 -4.12 -18.73 -15.94
CA VAL A 56 -4.68 -19.41 -14.76
C VAL A 56 -6.20 -19.22 -14.59
N GLY A 57 -6.86 -18.55 -15.53
CA GLY A 57 -8.31 -18.38 -15.55
C GLY A 57 -8.87 -17.47 -14.46
N VAL A 58 -8.07 -16.51 -13.95
CA VAL A 58 -8.54 -15.53 -12.97
C VAL A 58 -8.83 -14.18 -13.60
N LYS A 59 -9.62 -13.36 -12.90
CA LYS A 59 -9.96 -12.01 -13.36
C LYS A 59 -8.68 -11.20 -13.65
N LYS A 60 -8.65 -10.57 -14.81
CA LYS A 60 -7.56 -9.66 -15.20
C LYS A 60 -7.48 -8.46 -14.28
N ILE A 61 -6.30 -8.22 -13.71
CA ILE A 61 -5.99 -7.08 -12.87
C ILE A 61 -4.80 -6.29 -13.43
N ARG A 62 -4.70 -5.02 -13.04
CA ARG A 62 -3.60 -4.12 -13.40
C ARG A 62 -2.73 -3.84 -12.17
N VAL A 63 -1.52 -3.34 -12.37
CA VAL A 63 -0.64 -2.89 -11.27
C VAL A 63 -1.34 -1.88 -10.35
N HIS A 64 -2.15 -0.98 -10.90
CA HIS A 64 -2.89 0.00 -10.12
C HIS A 64 -3.96 -0.64 -9.20
N ASP A 65 -4.53 -1.76 -9.61
CA ASP A 65 -5.50 -2.51 -8.80
C ASP A 65 -4.82 -3.13 -7.56
N ILE A 66 -3.54 -3.51 -7.63
CA ILE A 66 -2.75 -3.95 -6.47
C ILE A 66 -2.58 -2.81 -5.47
N ARG A 67 -2.37 -1.59 -5.96
CA ARG A 67 -2.29 -0.40 -5.11
C ARG A 67 -3.61 -0.14 -4.37
N HIS A 68 -4.74 -0.28 -5.03
CA HIS A 68 -6.07 -0.19 -4.40
C HIS A 68 -6.27 -1.29 -3.36
N SER A 69 -5.88 -2.52 -3.65
CA SER A 69 -5.95 -3.64 -2.70
C SER A 69 -5.11 -3.38 -1.45
N HIS A 70 -3.90 -2.82 -1.61
CA HIS A 70 -3.06 -2.45 -0.49
C HIS A 70 -3.71 -1.36 0.38
N ALA A 71 -4.28 -0.32 -0.23
CA ALA A 71 -4.99 0.73 0.49
C ALA A 71 -6.20 0.19 1.25
N SER A 72 -7.02 -0.64 0.62
CA SER A 72 -8.19 -1.28 1.25
C SER A 72 -7.80 -2.14 2.46
N MET A 73 -6.72 -2.90 2.34
CA MET A 73 -6.18 -3.69 3.46
C MET A 73 -5.75 -2.79 4.62
N LEU A 74 -5.11 -1.65 4.36
CA LEU A 74 -4.70 -0.71 5.41
C LEU A 74 -5.92 -0.08 6.10
N VAL A 75 -7.00 0.20 5.37
CA VAL A 75 -8.27 0.66 5.96
C VAL A 75 -8.86 -0.41 6.88
N GLU A 76 -8.91 -1.66 6.45
CA GLU A 76 -9.39 -2.78 7.28
C GLU A 76 -8.54 -2.99 8.54
N LEU A 77 -7.23 -2.75 8.45
CA LEU A 77 -6.33 -2.79 9.61
C LEU A 77 -6.48 -1.58 10.55
N GLY A 78 -7.35 -0.64 10.23
CA GLY A 78 -7.69 0.51 11.08
C GLY A 78 -6.73 1.69 10.98
N PHE A 79 -5.89 1.75 9.95
CA PHE A 79 -5.00 2.89 9.73
C PHE A 79 -5.75 4.13 9.23
N SER A 80 -5.28 5.31 9.65
CA SER A 80 -5.90 6.58 9.29
C SER A 80 -5.74 6.92 7.81
N PRO A 81 -6.68 7.69 7.22
CA PRO A 81 -6.54 8.18 5.85
C PRO A 81 -5.27 8.98 5.60
N LEU A 82 -4.81 9.75 6.60
CA LEU A 82 -3.58 10.52 6.53
C LEU A 82 -2.36 9.62 6.32
N LEU A 83 -2.22 8.58 7.13
CA LEU A 83 -1.13 7.62 7.02
C LEU A 83 -1.15 6.87 5.68
N ILE A 84 -2.33 6.49 5.22
CA ILE A 84 -2.50 5.82 3.93
C ILE A 84 -2.12 6.74 2.78
N ALA A 85 -2.56 8.01 2.81
CA ALA A 85 -2.19 9.01 1.80
C ALA A 85 -0.68 9.21 1.73
N GLU A 86 -0.02 9.35 2.87
CA GLU A 86 1.44 9.49 2.96
C GLU A 86 2.16 8.26 2.37
N ARG A 87 1.75 7.07 2.78
CA ARG A 87 2.33 5.81 2.30
C ARG A 87 2.13 5.59 0.79
N LEU A 88 0.96 5.93 0.26
CA LEU A 88 0.68 5.85 -1.17
C LEU A 88 1.27 7.00 -1.98
N GLY A 89 1.66 8.10 -1.33
CA GLY A 89 2.17 9.31 -1.97
C GLY A 89 1.09 10.13 -2.65
N HIS A 90 -0.10 10.16 -2.08
CA HIS A 90 -1.10 11.14 -2.46
C HIS A 90 -0.68 12.52 -1.96
N GLU A 91 -0.70 13.53 -2.83
CA GLU A 91 -0.37 14.90 -2.44
C GLU A 91 -1.38 15.47 -1.44
N ARG A 92 -2.62 14.99 -1.49
CA ARG A 92 -3.72 15.41 -0.62
C ARG A 92 -4.39 14.21 0.03
N VAL A 93 -4.64 14.29 1.33
CA VAL A 93 -5.42 13.30 2.09
C VAL A 93 -6.84 13.15 1.52
N GLN A 94 -7.40 14.22 0.97
CA GLN A 94 -8.71 14.23 0.32
C GLN A 94 -8.83 13.16 -0.78
N THR A 95 -7.80 12.93 -1.58
CA THR A 95 -7.77 11.88 -2.60
C THR A 95 -7.99 10.49 -1.98
N THR A 96 -7.35 10.20 -0.85
CA THR A 96 -7.56 8.95 -0.10
C THR A 96 -8.97 8.87 0.46
N MET A 97 -9.48 9.95 1.04
CA MET A 97 -10.83 10.02 1.60
C MET A 97 -11.90 9.78 0.54
N GLU A 98 -11.83 10.44 -0.61
CA GLU A 98 -12.79 10.30 -1.70
C GLU A 98 -12.80 8.88 -2.27
N THR A 99 -11.64 8.24 -2.37
CA THR A 99 -11.53 6.91 -2.96
C THR A 99 -11.92 5.79 -1.99
N TYR A 100 -11.60 5.92 -0.70
CA TYR A 100 -11.69 4.82 0.28
C TYR A 100 -12.63 5.09 1.47
N SER A 101 -13.30 6.25 1.54
CA SER A 101 -14.16 6.62 2.67
C SER A 101 -15.27 5.60 2.94
N HIS A 102 -15.82 5.00 1.90
CA HIS A 102 -16.87 3.98 2.00
C HIS A 102 -16.43 2.69 2.74
N LEU A 103 -15.13 2.46 2.86
CA LEU A 103 -14.56 1.32 3.58
C LEU A 103 -14.38 1.59 5.08
N TYR A 104 -14.41 2.86 5.50
CA TYR A 104 -14.31 3.23 6.92
C TYR A 104 -15.64 3.01 7.63
N PRO A 105 -15.64 2.28 8.77
CA PRO A 105 -16.87 2.07 9.54
C PRO A 105 -17.32 3.39 10.19
N ASN A 106 -18.64 3.55 10.32
CA ASN A 106 -19.21 4.62 11.11
C ASN A 106 -19.09 4.27 12.60
N LYS A 107 -18.21 4.99 13.32
CA LYS A 107 -17.92 4.75 14.74
C LYS A 107 -18.57 5.78 15.67
N GLN A 108 -19.59 6.54 15.23
CA GLN A 108 -20.21 7.58 16.06
C GLN A 108 -20.80 7.03 17.35
N ALA A 109 -21.45 5.87 17.29
CA ALA A 109 -22.00 5.21 18.48
C ALA A 109 -20.88 4.77 19.45
N GLU A 110 -19.78 4.24 18.91
CA GLU A 110 -18.62 3.86 19.73
C GLU A 110 -17.99 5.06 20.43
N VAL A 111 -17.87 6.20 19.72
CA VAL A 111 -17.39 7.45 20.32
C VAL A 111 -18.28 7.89 21.47
N ALA A 112 -19.61 7.89 21.29
CA ALA A 112 -20.56 8.24 22.34
C ALA A 112 -20.41 7.34 23.56
N MET A 113 -20.33 6.02 23.36
CA MET A 113 -20.14 5.05 24.46
C MET A 113 -18.81 5.28 25.21
N GLN A 114 -17.73 5.59 24.51
CA GLN A 114 -16.45 5.87 25.16
C GLN A 114 -16.49 7.17 25.98
N LEU A 115 -17.17 8.20 25.48
CA LEU A 115 -17.36 9.46 26.23
C LEU A 115 -18.20 9.25 27.47
N ASP A 116 -19.27 8.47 27.40
CA ASP A 116 -20.08 8.09 28.56
C ASP A 116 -19.24 7.32 29.60
N GLY A 117 -18.37 6.43 29.15
CA GLY A 117 -17.45 5.71 30.02
C GLY A 117 -16.45 6.59 30.76
N LEU A 118 -16.02 7.69 30.13
CA LEU A 118 -15.16 8.68 30.79
C LEU A 118 -15.92 9.48 31.85
N ALA A 119 -17.14 9.90 31.57
CA ALA A 119 -17.99 10.62 32.51
C ALA A 119 -18.38 9.79 33.75
N ALA A 120 -18.54 8.47 33.58
CA ALA A 120 -18.88 7.55 34.69
C ALA A 120 -17.72 7.28 35.67
N LYS A 121 -16.49 7.70 35.35
CA LYS A 121 -15.31 7.56 36.23
C LYS A 121 -15.12 8.72 37.23
N ASP A 122 -15.84 9.77 37.04
CA ASP A 122 -15.88 10.93 37.96
C ASP A 122 -17.02 10.76 38.96
#